data_76ef4cccf97fd4d7f2928878512b170a
#
_entry.id   76ef4cccf97fd4d7f2928878512b170a
#
_cell.length_a   1.000
_cell.length_b   1.000
_cell.length_c   1.000
_cell.angle_alpha   90.00
_cell.angle_beta   90.00
_cell.angle_gamma   90.00
#
_symmetry.space_group_name_H-M   'P 1'
#
loop_
_entity.id
_entity.type
_entity.pdbx_description
1 polymer ?
#
loop_
_entity_poly.entity_id
_entity_poly.type
_entity_poly.pdbx_seq_one_letter_code
_entity_poly.pdbx_strand_id
1 'polypeptide(L)'
;HVVTIINEVKFDTDNYYAKFVADNGAAGSGYWDETIGPEASPGLTKATMPHRLRNSGTNTFVFEEIPWEDRKVGDDLTVLQPSFVGSKINKLFFHDDRLGFLSEDNVFLSRSKEPFSVYRVSARVTGKGDPIDVNCASLRPSTLFSVKPFRQGLVLFSKSQQFLMFSQEGPLFPATSKVAPISNMEMSDDVEPIDIGTHLNFISKTPNFVRVFAMQTKGLGESPEILDIGRVVNEWITIDVDTLVASIQNEFICMSSQGNDEIFFYKTYSDGNEQLMESWFKWKLPGTVQNMAVDQDDMYCVTKQGNQYVLSDANLTQSPEAAIITNSDGQKINPCIDFYTPASNGLTGNSLKTVVYDSANLRSKCYIPFANLTDRKNIVLVAGTTAAGTYNNSGYTVTAEVGTDSDGTFFIVDGLDLSANAANVYVGYAYDFDLTLPQIYFQMDQEGKMTDFTGSLTIARLKFDTGLSGLLSFKLNAVGRFAGKREYTGDGTTTDFPWVAGDLNPIDRNQVKVKINNVTNTAFTFLSDTEIRFNSAPADGAEILIYLDEWYELAPSQMANEYLADDVPLDESRVVTIPIHQRSKNFSLRVFNDSPFPVSLNSMMWEGNYSPRFYRRT
;
A
#
# COMPACT_ATOMS: atom_id res chain seq x y z
N HIS A 1 12.72 51.09 35.50
CA HIS A 1 13.95 51.34 34.72
C HIS A 1 14.50 50.03 34.21
N VAL A 2 14.82 49.99 32.90
CA VAL A 2 15.56 48.92 32.28
C VAL A 2 17.00 49.38 32.12
N VAL A 3 17.94 48.56 32.50
CA VAL A 3 19.38 48.80 32.32
C VAL A 3 19.99 47.76 31.42
N THR A 4 20.93 48.18 30.60
CA THR A 4 21.75 47.27 29.80
C THR A 4 22.93 46.82 30.65
N ILE A 5 23.12 45.53 30.82
CA ILE A 5 24.29 44.96 31.46
C ILE A 5 25.28 44.62 30.35
N ILE A 6 26.37 45.35 30.32
CA ILE A 6 27.44 45.18 29.35
C ILE A 6 28.44 44.18 29.92
N ASN A 7 28.75 43.13 29.20
CA ASN A 7 29.85 42.22 29.54
C ASN A 7 31.18 42.86 29.10
N GLU A 8 32.21 42.79 29.95
CA GLU A 8 33.55 43.34 29.63
C GLU A 8 34.24 42.68 28.44
N VAL A 9 33.76 41.55 27.98
CA VAL A 9 34.22 40.87 26.78
C VAL A 9 33.53 41.50 25.55
N LYS A 10 34.28 42.13 24.71
CA LYS A 10 34.05 43.00 23.57
C LYS A 10 32.97 42.61 22.53
N PHE A 11 31.94 41.86 22.84
CA PHE A 11 30.90 41.47 21.89
C PHE A 11 29.51 41.91 22.39
N ASP A 12 28.79 42.66 21.56
CA ASP A 12 27.39 43.08 21.83
C ASP A 12 26.45 41.90 22.02
N THR A 13 26.81 40.70 21.55
CA THR A 13 26.08 39.42 21.71
C THR A 13 26.09 38.91 23.15
N ASP A 14 26.93 39.44 24.04
CA ASP A 14 27.02 39.05 25.45
C ASP A 14 26.27 40.02 26.38
N ASN A 15 25.72 41.10 25.85
CA ASN A 15 24.96 42.08 26.60
C ASN A 15 23.56 41.53 26.92
N TYR A 16 23.00 41.94 28.05
CA TYR A 16 21.63 41.62 28.40
C TYR A 16 20.94 42.78 29.13
N TYR A 17 19.63 42.71 29.20
CA TYR A 17 18.81 43.76 29.80
C TYR A 17 18.22 43.27 31.12
N ALA A 18 18.24 44.13 32.15
CA ALA A 18 17.65 43.83 33.43
C ALA A 18 16.68 44.93 33.86
N LYS A 19 15.57 44.53 34.43
CA LYS A 19 14.56 45.41 35.03
C LYS A 19 14.52 45.19 36.54
N PHE A 20 14.56 46.28 37.30
CA PHE A 20 14.38 46.18 38.73
C PHE A 20 12.93 45.88 39.07
N VAL A 21 12.71 44.86 39.89
CA VAL A 21 11.41 44.45 40.43
C VAL A 21 11.42 44.67 41.93
N ALA A 22 10.64 45.65 42.38
CA ALA A 22 10.53 45.94 43.81
C ALA A 22 9.65 44.92 44.53
N ASP A 23 10.04 44.47 45.73
CA ASP A 23 9.31 43.48 46.52
C ASP A 23 7.88 43.95 46.87
N ASN A 24 7.66 45.25 47.02
CA ASN A 24 6.36 45.85 47.30
C ASN A 24 5.68 46.51 46.09
N GLY A 25 6.17 46.24 44.88
CA GLY A 25 5.57 46.69 43.62
C GLY A 25 5.87 48.13 43.19
N ALA A 26 6.27 49.05 44.12
CA ALA A 26 6.48 50.45 43.77
C ALA A 26 7.88 51.01 44.07
N ALA A 27 8.46 50.75 45.25
CA ALA A 27 9.80 51.19 45.64
C ALA A 27 10.30 50.36 46.82
N GLY A 28 11.63 50.36 47.08
CA GLY A 28 12.24 49.69 48.21
C GLY A 28 13.26 48.63 47.80
N SER A 29 13.40 47.58 48.63
CA SER A 29 14.19 46.41 48.30
C SER A 29 13.56 45.66 47.16
N GLY A 30 14.37 44.93 46.36
CA GLY A 30 13.92 44.19 45.24
C GLY A 30 15.08 43.45 44.57
N TYR A 31 14.83 42.85 43.41
CA TYR A 31 15.82 42.12 42.63
C TYR A 31 15.83 42.60 41.19
N TRP A 32 16.92 42.30 40.51
CA TRP A 32 17.05 42.53 39.08
C TRP A 32 16.67 41.26 38.33
N ASP A 33 15.68 41.38 37.44
CA ASP A 33 15.21 40.29 36.59
C ASP A 33 15.56 40.59 35.14
N GLU A 34 15.93 39.53 34.39
CA GLU A 34 16.19 39.68 32.96
C GLU A 34 14.92 40.16 32.23
N THR A 35 15.10 41.02 31.25
CA THR A 35 13.99 41.58 30.48
C THR A 35 14.36 41.77 29.03
N ILE A 36 13.35 42.05 28.20
CA ILE A 36 13.53 42.37 26.78
C ILE A 36 14.17 43.76 26.64
N GLY A 37 15.04 43.91 25.64
CA GLY A 37 15.62 45.19 25.25
C GLY A 37 14.57 46.17 24.72
N PRO A 38 14.76 47.49 24.93
CA PRO A 38 13.76 48.50 24.56
C PRO A 38 13.38 48.54 23.08
N GLU A 39 14.31 48.17 22.20
CA GLU A 39 14.15 48.19 20.72
C GLU A 39 13.96 46.81 20.12
N ALA A 40 13.92 45.76 20.94
CA ALA A 40 13.81 44.37 20.46
C ALA A 40 12.38 44.07 19.99
N SER A 41 12.28 43.28 18.97
CA SER A 41 10.99 42.73 18.50
C SER A 41 10.34 41.87 19.59
N PRO A 42 9.10 42.17 20.02
CA PRO A 42 8.50 41.47 21.14
C PRO A 42 8.11 40.04 20.85
N GLY A 43 7.88 39.67 19.62
CA GLY A 43 7.44 38.32 19.31
C GLY A 43 7.08 38.08 17.86
N LEU A 44 6.34 37.00 17.62
CA LEU A 44 5.91 36.57 16.30
C LEU A 44 4.56 37.17 15.91
N THR A 45 4.35 37.36 14.62
CA THR A 45 3.02 37.72 14.08
C THR A 45 2.13 36.48 14.12
N LYS A 46 1.29 36.35 15.15
CA LYS A 46 0.50 35.14 15.46
C LYS A 46 -0.38 34.68 14.29
N ALA A 47 -0.95 35.62 13.56
CA ALA A 47 -1.82 35.34 12.41
C ALA A 47 -1.12 34.63 11.24
N THR A 48 0.22 34.74 11.13
CA THR A 48 1.01 34.07 10.08
C THR A 48 1.62 32.74 10.55
N MET A 49 1.50 32.43 11.84
CA MET A 49 2.00 31.21 12.44
C MET A 49 0.98 30.07 12.30
N PRO A 50 1.40 28.82 12.46
CA PRO A 50 0.47 27.69 12.50
C PRO A 50 -0.67 27.89 13.49
N HIS A 51 -1.87 27.48 13.11
CA HIS A 51 -3.07 27.49 13.92
C HIS A 51 -3.35 26.10 14.46
N ARG A 52 -4.24 25.99 15.44
CA ARG A 52 -4.66 24.69 15.98
C ARG A 52 -6.14 24.44 15.77
N LEU A 53 -6.47 23.18 15.54
CA LEU A 53 -7.82 22.66 15.61
C LEU A 53 -7.99 21.98 16.98
N ARG A 54 -8.86 22.52 17.82
CA ARG A 54 -9.12 22.01 19.17
C ARG A 54 -10.52 21.45 19.28
N ASN A 55 -10.64 20.25 19.85
CA ASN A 55 -11.93 19.71 20.21
C ASN A 55 -12.47 20.52 21.42
N SER A 56 -13.63 21.14 21.26
CA SER A 56 -14.29 21.98 22.28
C SER A 56 -15.53 21.32 22.89
N GLY A 57 -15.94 20.14 22.42
CA GLY A 57 -17.12 19.40 22.90
C GLY A 57 -17.44 18.21 21.99
N THR A 58 -18.54 17.51 22.24
CA THR A 58 -18.98 16.40 21.42
C THR A 58 -19.22 16.89 19.99
N ASN A 59 -18.45 16.35 19.02
CA ASN A 59 -18.52 16.71 17.60
C ASN A 59 -18.34 18.21 17.28
N THR A 60 -17.67 18.96 18.17
CA THR A 60 -17.46 20.39 17.99
C THR A 60 -15.97 20.70 18.02
N PHE A 61 -15.48 21.34 16.95
CA PHE A 61 -14.09 21.73 16.79
C PHE A 61 -14.00 23.25 16.62
N VAL A 62 -12.97 23.86 17.19
CA VAL A 62 -12.64 25.27 17.02
C VAL A 62 -11.28 25.38 16.36
N PHE A 63 -11.23 26.08 15.23
CA PHE A 63 -9.98 26.46 14.57
C PHE A 63 -9.58 27.84 15.07
N GLU A 64 -8.43 27.96 15.73
CA GLU A 64 -8.00 29.17 16.41
C GLU A 64 -6.50 29.43 16.29
N GLU A 65 -6.10 30.67 16.46
CA GLU A 65 -4.70 31.04 16.60
C GLU A 65 -4.10 30.40 17.86
N ILE A 66 -2.87 29.96 17.76
CA ILE A 66 -2.12 29.46 18.92
C ILE A 66 -1.61 30.67 19.74
N PRO A 67 -1.69 30.65 21.07
CA PRO A 67 -1.15 31.70 21.91
C PRO A 67 0.39 31.57 22.02
N TRP A 68 1.09 31.87 20.92
CA TRP A 68 2.55 31.86 20.88
C TRP A 68 3.09 32.83 21.92
N GLU A 69 4.06 32.39 22.71
CA GLU A 69 4.69 33.22 23.70
C GLU A 69 5.61 34.26 23.08
N ASP A 70 5.54 35.48 23.60
CA ASP A 70 6.41 36.56 23.20
C ASP A 70 7.80 36.43 23.85
N ARG A 71 8.81 37.07 23.25
CA ARG A 71 10.16 37.15 23.80
C ARG A 71 10.13 37.86 25.17
N LYS A 72 10.76 37.26 26.15
CA LYS A 72 10.78 37.77 27.53
C LYS A 72 12.10 38.42 27.91
N VAL A 73 13.18 38.10 27.21
CA VAL A 73 14.56 38.49 27.52
C VAL A 73 15.38 38.78 26.27
N GLY A 74 16.42 39.60 26.44
CA GLY A 74 17.39 39.90 25.40
C GLY A 74 16.88 40.78 24.27
N ASP A 75 17.58 40.78 23.17
CA ASP A 75 17.28 41.54 21.96
C ASP A 75 17.55 40.68 20.70
N ASP A 76 17.56 41.30 19.51
CA ASP A 76 17.76 40.60 18.26
C ASP A 76 19.20 40.11 18.03
N LEU A 77 20.15 40.47 18.91
CA LEU A 77 21.53 39.98 18.86
C LEU A 77 21.80 38.87 19.88
N THR A 78 21.16 38.97 21.06
CA THR A 78 21.41 38.05 22.20
C THR A 78 20.43 36.87 22.27
N VAL A 79 19.19 37.09 21.85
CA VAL A 79 18.16 36.07 21.70
C VAL A 79 17.61 36.18 20.27
N LEU A 80 18.24 35.49 19.35
CA LEU A 80 17.91 35.57 17.93
C LEU A 80 16.45 35.17 17.65
N GLN A 81 15.91 35.70 16.58
CA GLN A 81 14.65 35.20 16.03
C GLN A 81 14.86 33.75 15.56
N PRO A 82 13.86 32.86 15.74
CA PRO A 82 13.92 31.53 15.20
C PRO A 82 14.20 31.51 13.70
N SER A 83 15.00 30.57 13.22
CA SER A 83 15.43 30.46 11.83
C SER A 83 14.29 30.35 10.80
N PHE A 84 13.12 29.86 11.21
CA PHE A 84 11.94 29.76 10.35
C PHE A 84 11.21 31.09 10.13
N VAL A 85 11.57 32.16 10.86
CA VAL A 85 10.91 33.47 10.71
C VAL A 85 11.26 34.08 9.36
N GLY A 86 10.23 34.42 8.58
CA GLY A 86 10.40 34.95 7.22
C GLY A 86 10.53 33.87 6.14
N SER A 87 10.54 32.58 6.52
CA SER A 87 10.65 31.44 5.60
C SER A 87 9.42 30.56 5.66
N LYS A 88 9.26 29.67 4.68
CA LYS A 88 8.15 28.73 4.63
C LYS A 88 8.40 27.56 5.59
N ILE A 89 7.41 27.25 6.41
CA ILE A 89 7.38 26.01 7.20
C ILE A 89 6.93 24.87 6.30
N ASN A 90 7.79 23.89 6.07
CA ASN A 90 7.52 22.74 5.20
C ASN A 90 6.83 21.61 5.94
N LYS A 91 7.19 21.40 7.22
CA LYS A 91 6.65 20.32 8.06
C LYS A 91 6.58 20.73 9.51
N LEU A 92 5.52 20.25 10.19
CA LEU A 92 5.39 20.25 11.65
C LEU A 92 5.56 18.82 12.15
N PHE A 93 6.23 18.67 13.29
CA PHE A 93 6.39 17.38 13.95
C PHE A 93 6.51 17.56 15.47
N PHE A 94 6.43 16.46 16.20
CA PHE A 94 6.58 16.48 17.66
C PHE A 94 7.63 15.44 18.06
N HIS A 95 8.58 15.85 18.90
CA HIS A 95 9.65 14.99 19.38
C HIS A 95 10.17 15.48 20.74
N ASP A 96 10.40 14.57 21.69
CA ASP A 96 10.93 14.86 23.03
C ASP A 96 10.22 16.03 23.74
N ASP A 97 8.88 16.00 23.77
CA ASP A 97 8.05 17.06 24.34
C ASP A 97 8.25 18.46 23.71
N ARG A 98 8.70 18.52 22.47
CA ARG A 98 8.96 19.74 21.70
C ARG A 98 8.17 19.74 20.40
N LEU A 99 7.60 20.87 20.04
CA LEU A 99 7.05 21.09 18.71
C LEU A 99 8.17 21.47 17.76
N GLY A 100 8.30 20.72 16.67
CA GLY A 100 9.35 20.91 15.67
C GLY A 100 8.84 21.53 14.37
N PHE A 101 9.72 22.27 13.72
CA PHE A 101 9.50 22.92 12.42
C PHE A 101 10.66 22.57 11.49
N LEU A 102 10.34 22.18 10.26
CA LEU A 102 11.30 22.15 9.16
C LEU A 102 11.06 23.38 8.30
N SER A 103 12.09 24.17 8.09
CA SER A 103 12.03 25.38 7.28
C SER A 103 13.32 25.51 6.49
N GLU A 104 13.23 25.44 5.18
CA GLU A 104 14.40 25.40 4.29
C GLU A 104 15.37 24.29 4.69
N ASP A 105 16.60 24.63 5.09
CA ASP A 105 17.63 23.71 5.57
C ASP A 105 17.75 23.71 7.11
N ASN A 106 16.80 24.36 7.81
CA ASN A 106 16.82 24.50 9.27
C ASN A 106 15.82 23.54 9.94
N VAL A 107 16.22 23.06 11.11
CA VAL A 107 15.39 22.31 12.05
C VAL A 107 15.28 23.13 13.33
N PHE A 108 14.08 23.50 13.65
CA PHE A 108 13.75 24.20 14.88
C PHE A 108 12.91 23.32 15.78
N LEU A 109 13.22 23.28 17.09
CA LEU A 109 12.44 22.62 18.12
C LEU A 109 12.12 23.63 19.23
N SER A 110 10.86 23.73 19.64
CA SER A 110 10.39 24.62 20.72
C SER A 110 11.00 24.25 22.07
N ARG A 111 10.71 25.02 23.08
CA ARG A 111 11.08 24.66 24.45
C ARG A 111 10.43 23.34 24.87
N SER A 112 11.18 22.57 25.67
CA SER A 112 10.70 21.30 26.19
C SER A 112 9.49 21.52 27.09
N LYS A 113 8.41 20.75 26.88
CA LYS A 113 7.11 20.82 27.57
C LYS A 113 6.33 22.14 27.37
N GLU A 114 6.86 23.05 26.58
CA GLU A 114 6.23 24.31 26.24
C GLU A 114 6.20 24.50 24.72
N PRO A 115 5.32 23.80 24.00
CA PRO A 115 5.35 23.72 22.54
C PRO A 115 5.12 25.06 21.83
N PHE A 116 4.57 26.06 22.54
CA PHE A 116 4.29 27.36 21.96
C PHE A 116 5.31 28.43 22.37
N SER A 117 6.37 28.02 23.07
CA SER A 117 7.50 28.88 23.45
C SER A 117 8.67 28.65 22.51
N VAL A 118 9.01 29.66 21.71
CA VAL A 118 10.04 29.62 20.68
C VAL A 118 11.30 30.42 21.06
N TYR A 119 11.31 31.10 22.16
CA TYR A 119 12.42 31.90 22.63
C TYR A 119 13.08 31.31 23.90
N ARG A 120 14.34 31.66 24.12
CA ARG A 120 15.08 31.31 25.35
C ARG A 120 14.51 32.02 26.56
N VAL A 121 14.72 31.44 27.74
CA VAL A 121 14.31 32.01 29.02
C VAL A 121 15.32 33.03 29.55
N SER A 122 16.60 32.85 29.19
CA SER A 122 17.68 33.75 29.64
C SER A 122 18.56 34.09 28.43
N ALA A 123 18.98 35.35 28.37
CA ALA A 123 19.97 35.82 27.39
C ALA A 123 21.40 35.40 27.78
N ARG A 124 21.63 35.09 29.06
CA ARG A 124 22.95 34.79 29.63
C ARG A 124 23.32 33.31 29.54
N VAL A 125 22.37 32.43 29.76
CA VAL A 125 22.62 31.00 29.90
C VAL A 125 21.65 30.23 29.03
N THR A 126 22.15 29.30 28.22
CA THR A 126 21.32 28.36 27.46
C THR A 126 20.99 27.16 28.35
N GLY A 127 19.72 27.03 28.69
CA GLY A 127 19.21 25.91 29.47
C GLY A 127 18.97 24.67 28.63
N LYS A 128 18.95 23.47 29.23
CA LYS A 128 18.65 22.22 28.55
C LYS A 128 17.22 22.22 27.94
N GLY A 129 16.31 22.96 28.55
CA GLY A 129 14.93 23.08 28.07
C GLY A 129 14.71 24.12 26.99
N ASP A 130 15.68 24.95 26.65
CA ASP A 130 15.55 26.01 25.65
C ASP A 130 15.33 25.47 24.23
N PRO A 131 14.86 26.32 23.30
CA PRO A 131 14.68 25.92 21.90
C PRO A 131 15.98 25.44 21.27
N ILE A 132 15.86 24.51 20.34
CA ILE A 132 16.96 24.00 19.51
C ILE A 132 16.75 24.56 18.11
N ASP A 133 17.77 25.22 17.57
CA ASP A 133 17.76 25.78 16.23
C ASP A 133 19.07 25.44 15.55
N VAL A 134 19.03 24.54 14.58
CA VAL A 134 20.21 23.99 13.91
C VAL A 134 20.01 23.93 12.40
N ASN A 135 21.10 24.21 11.70
CA ASN A 135 21.15 24.17 10.24
C ASN A 135 21.77 22.87 9.75
N CYS A 136 21.24 22.35 8.65
CA CYS A 136 21.81 21.21 7.93
C CYS A 136 22.88 21.69 6.97
N ALA A 137 24.11 21.83 7.43
CA ALA A 137 25.24 22.22 6.59
C ALA A 137 25.48 21.20 5.48
N SER A 138 25.31 21.61 4.24
CA SER A 138 25.51 20.78 3.04
C SER A 138 26.15 21.57 1.92
N LEU A 139 26.89 20.85 1.06
CA LEU A 139 27.44 21.41 -0.18
C LEU A 139 26.38 21.63 -1.28
N ARG A 140 25.19 21.03 -1.13
CA ARG A 140 24.05 21.16 -2.03
C ARG A 140 22.90 21.82 -1.28
N PRO A 141 22.06 22.62 -1.95
CA PRO A 141 20.84 23.12 -1.36
C PRO A 141 19.99 21.93 -0.86
N SER A 142 19.64 21.95 0.41
CA SER A 142 19.00 20.80 1.08
C SER A 142 17.73 21.24 1.80
N THR A 143 16.72 21.68 1.04
CA THR A 143 15.40 21.98 1.61
C THR A 143 14.83 20.72 2.26
N LEU A 144 14.56 20.81 3.56
CA LEU A 144 13.99 19.72 4.37
C LEU A 144 12.47 19.70 4.21
N PHE A 145 11.92 18.52 3.98
CA PHE A 145 10.46 18.38 3.82
C PHE A 145 9.88 17.23 4.65
N SER A 146 10.68 16.30 5.15
CA SER A 146 10.20 15.26 6.05
C SER A 146 11.21 14.92 7.14
N VAL A 147 10.68 14.42 8.25
CA VAL A 147 11.46 13.96 9.42
C VAL A 147 10.81 12.74 10.00
N LYS A 148 11.64 11.76 10.36
CA LYS A 148 11.19 10.55 11.07
C LYS A 148 12.09 10.30 12.27
N PRO A 149 11.50 10.01 13.45
CA PRO A 149 12.27 9.52 14.58
C PRO A 149 12.82 8.14 14.23
N PHE A 150 14.09 7.91 14.50
CA PHE A 150 14.69 6.61 14.25
C PHE A 150 15.79 6.33 15.29
N ARG A 151 15.59 5.28 16.07
CA ARG A 151 16.52 4.85 17.15
C ARG A 151 16.95 6.00 18.07
N GLN A 152 18.12 6.59 17.83
CA GLN A 152 18.75 7.55 18.73
C GLN A 152 18.70 9.00 18.23
N GLY A 153 17.82 9.32 17.29
CA GLY A 153 17.73 10.67 16.77
C GLY A 153 16.59 10.86 15.76
N LEU A 154 16.73 11.92 14.99
CA LEU A 154 15.79 12.27 13.92
C LEU A 154 16.49 12.15 12.58
N VAL A 155 15.95 11.37 11.68
CA VAL A 155 16.36 11.36 10.28
C VAL A 155 15.59 12.44 9.54
N LEU A 156 16.32 13.35 8.92
CA LEU A 156 15.80 14.49 8.17
C LEU A 156 15.99 14.20 6.69
N PHE A 157 14.97 14.48 5.91
CA PHE A 157 14.94 14.17 4.49
C PHE A 157 14.87 15.43 3.65
N SER A 158 15.80 15.53 2.71
CA SER A 158 15.75 16.47 1.58
C SER A 158 15.71 15.70 0.25
N LYS A 159 15.49 16.39 -0.86
CA LYS A 159 15.46 15.74 -2.19
C LYS A 159 16.75 15.01 -2.56
N SER A 160 17.89 15.49 -2.10
CA SER A 160 19.20 15.02 -2.55
C SER A 160 20.04 14.36 -1.47
N GLN A 161 19.65 14.52 -0.20
CA GLN A 161 20.42 14.04 0.94
C GLN A 161 19.52 13.72 2.13
N GLN A 162 20.03 12.84 3.00
CA GLN A 162 19.44 12.56 4.30
C GLN A 162 20.45 12.92 5.39
N PHE A 163 19.93 13.47 6.49
CA PHE A 163 20.74 13.88 7.63
C PHE A 163 20.23 13.18 8.89
N LEU A 164 21.14 12.98 9.84
CA LEU A 164 20.80 12.53 11.18
C LEU A 164 21.03 13.67 12.16
N MET A 165 19.97 14.06 12.87
CA MET A 165 20.05 14.94 14.01
C MET A 165 20.09 14.10 15.28
N PHE A 166 21.15 14.22 16.07
CA PHE A 166 21.40 13.39 17.24
C PHE A 166 22.14 14.15 18.35
N SER A 167 22.13 13.58 19.53
CA SER A 167 22.95 14.03 20.66
C SER A 167 23.75 12.85 21.22
N GLN A 168 24.99 13.08 21.59
CA GLN A 168 25.84 12.04 22.24
C GLN A 168 25.38 11.74 23.66
N GLU A 169 24.65 12.64 24.30
CA GLU A 169 24.14 12.50 25.66
C GLU A 169 22.76 11.84 25.75
N GLY A 170 22.20 11.37 24.63
CA GLY A 170 20.87 10.77 24.52
C GLY A 170 19.80 11.80 24.08
N PRO A 171 19.12 12.51 25.00
CA PRO A 171 18.11 13.49 24.62
C PRO A 171 18.69 14.69 23.86
N LEU A 172 17.89 15.29 22.98
CA LEU A 172 18.29 16.47 22.23
C LEU A 172 18.27 17.71 23.14
N PHE A 173 19.45 18.34 23.29
CA PHE A 173 19.62 19.60 24.01
C PHE A 173 20.23 20.67 23.11
N PRO A 174 19.99 21.97 23.34
CA PRO A 174 20.51 23.03 22.48
C PRO A 174 22.03 23.00 22.30
N ALA A 175 22.77 22.67 23.38
CA ALA A 175 24.23 22.69 23.37
C ALA A 175 24.87 21.43 22.75
N THR A 176 24.14 20.31 22.67
CA THR A 176 24.69 18.99 22.29
C THR A 176 24.12 18.43 21.00
N SER A 177 23.04 19.00 20.50
CA SER A 177 22.42 18.59 19.25
C SER A 177 23.32 18.88 18.05
N LYS A 178 23.51 17.87 17.22
CA LYS A 178 24.33 17.93 16.01
C LYS A 178 23.55 17.36 14.83
N VAL A 179 23.81 17.89 13.66
CA VAL A 179 23.28 17.36 12.39
C VAL A 179 24.44 16.92 11.53
N ALA A 180 24.39 15.70 11.04
CA ALA A 180 25.39 15.14 10.14
C ALA A 180 24.71 14.53 8.90
N PRO A 181 25.28 14.70 7.69
CA PRO A 181 24.80 14.00 6.51
C PRO A 181 25.10 12.50 6.63
N ILE A 182 24.11 11.67 6.32
CA ILE A 182 24.22 10.21 6.42
C ILE A 182 24.10 9.51 5.07
N SER A 183 23.45 10.15 4.09
CA SER A 183 23.22 9.58 2.77
C SER A 183 23.05 10.68 1.72
N ASN A 184 23.37 10.34 0.46
CA ASN A 184 23.18 11.20 -0.71
C ASN A 184 22.18 10.58 -1.71
N MET A 185 21.24 9.80 -1.23
CA MET A 185 20.19 9.23 -2.09
C MET A 185 19.15 10.28 -2.45
N GLU A 186 18.72 10.27 -3.70
CA GLU A 186 17.62 11.11 -4.14
C GLU A 186 16.29 10.56 -3.61
N MET A 187 15.40 11.45 -3.24
CA MET A 187 14.09 11.13 -2.72
C MET A 187 13.02 12.05 -3.30
N SER A 188 11.82 11.53 -3.49
CA SER A 188 10.64 12.31 -3.87
C SER A 188 10.09 13.08 -2.67
N ASP A 189 9.83 14.38 -2.85
CA ASP A 189 9.32 15.26 -1.80
C ASP A 189 7.79 15.22 -1.64
N ASP A 190 7.11 14.59 -2.57
CA ASP A 190 5.65 14.39 -2.58
C ASP A 190 5.18 13.14 -1.85
N VAL A 191 6.10 12.25 -1.44
CA VAL A 191 5.79 11.03 -0.71
C VAL A 191 6.53 10.99 0.62
N GLU A 192 5.80 10.88 1.72
CA GLU A 192 6.41 10.80 3.04
C GLU A 192 7.15 9.48 3.25
N PRO A 193 8.39 9.51 3.80
CA PRO A 193 9.02 8.31 4.31
C PRO A 193 8.20 7.67 5.42
N ILE A 194 8.27 6.37 5.55
CA ILE A 194 7.60 5.61 6.60
C ILE A 194 8.57 4.79 7.42
N ASP A 195 8.22 4.56 8.67
CA ASP A 195 8.96 3.72 9.61
C ASP A 195 8.18 2.42 9.84
N ILE A 196 8.87 1.28 9.65
CA ILE A 196 8.34 -0.05 9.97
C ILE A 196 9.01 -0.65 11.22
N GLY A 197 9.66 0.18 12.04
CA GLY A 197 10.35 -0.21 13.26
C GLY A 197 11.79 -0.67 13.06
N THR A 198 12.06 -1.42 12.01
CA THR A 198 13.41 -1.92 11.67
C THR A 198 14.11 -1.08 10.60
N HIS A 199 13.33 -0.52 9.68
CA HIS A 199 13.79 0.24 8.53
C HIS A 199 12.95 1.49 8.32
N LEU A 200 13.58 2.55 7.80
CA LEU A 200 12.89 3.69 7.20
C LEU A 200 12.78 3.46 5.70
N ASN A 201 11.57 3.49 5.19
CA ASN A 201 11.33 3.31 3.76
C ASN A 201 10.98 4.63 3.11
N PHE A 202 11.55 4.88 1.94
CA PHE A 202 11.29 6.08 1.16
C PHE A 202 11.38 5.78 -0.34
N ILE A 203 10.80 6.65 -1.15
CA ILE A 203 10.72 6.47 -2.60
C ILE A 203 11.57 7.52 -3.32
N SER A 204 12.15 7.09 -4.44
CA SER A 204 12.80 7.96 -5.41
C SER A 204 12.17 7.73 -6.78
N LYS A 205 11.63 8.77 -7.38
CA LYS A 205 11.05 8.73 -8.71
C LYS A 205 12.12 9.03 -9.75
N THR A 206 12.29 8.12 -10.68
CA THR A 206 13.09 8.32 -11.89
C THR A 206 12.15 8.59 -13.07
N PRO A 207 12.63 9.05 -14.24
CA PRO A 207 11.75 9.29 -15.37
C PRO A 207 10.95 8.09 -15.86
N ASN A 208 11.41 6.86 -15.60
CA ASN A 208 10.81 5.66 -16.14
C ASN A 208 10.22 4.72 -15.09
N PHE A 209 10.64 4.81 -13.82
CA PHE A 209 10.19 3.90 -12.76
C PHE A 209 10.44 4.50 -11.36
N VAL A 210 9.83 3.88 -10.37
CA VAL A 210 10.01 4.20 -8.96
C VAL A 210 11.04 3.25 -8.34
N ARG A 211 11.93 3.79 -7.52
CA ARG A 211 12.79 3.01 -6.62
C ARG A 211 12.26 3.10 -5.21
N VAL A 212 12.28 1.99 -4.52
CA VAL A 212 11.87 1.90 -3.12
C VAL A 212 13.08 1.52 -2.30
N PHE A 213 13.46 2.40 -1.38
CA PHE A 213 14.61 2.21 -0.53
C PHE A 213 14.21 1.83 0.88
N ALA A 214 14.93 0.88 1.45
CA ALA A 214 14.91 0.55 2.87
C ALA A 214 16.24 1.01 3.50
N MET A 215 16.17 1.91 4.47
CA MET A 215 17.30 2.47 5.19
C MET A 215 17.37 1.86 6.59
N GLN A 216 18.51 1.26 6.94
CA GLN A 216 18.79 0.74 8.27
C GLN A 216 20.03 1.42 8.83
N THR A 217 19.93 2.02 10.01
CA THR A 217 21.10 2.57 10.70
C THR A 217 21.82 1.47 11.49
N LYS A 218 23.14 1.44 11.41
CA LYS A 218 23.98 0.46 12.13
C LYS A 218 24.38 0.94 13.52
N GLY A 219 24.60 2.24 13.69
CA GLY A 219 25.01 2.84 14.96
C GLY A 219 25.20 4.36 14.85
N LEU A 220 25.52 5.01 15.98
CA LEU A 220 25.87 6.41 16.01
C LEU A 220 27.18 6.65 15.24
N GLY A 221 27.12 7.52 14.23
CA GLY A 221 28.29 7.90 13.43
C GLY A 221 28.64 6.94 12.29
N GLU A 222 27.88 5.86 12.09
CA GLU A 222 28.02 4.99 10.93
C GLU A 222 27.04 5.39 9.83
N SER A 223 27.48 5.26 8.57
CA SER A 223 26.59 5.44 7.43
C SER A 223 25.52 4.35 7.43
N PRO A 224 24.25 4.70 7.21
CA PRO A 224 23.18 3.72 7.14
C PRO A 224 23.38 2.77 5.95
N GLU A 225 22.93 1.56 6.10
CA GLU A 225 22.76 0.66 4.98
C GLU A 225 21.47 1.00 4.24
N ILE A 226 21.56 1.20 2.93
CA ILE A 226 20.40 1.54 2.09
C ILE A 226 20.31 0.49 0.99
N LEU A 227 19.21 -0.23 0.98
CA LEU A 227 18.90 -1.25 -0.01
C LEU A 227 17.78 -0.77 -0.93
N ASP A 228 17.95 -0.96 -2.23
CA ASP A 228 16.87 -0.80 -3.22
C ASP A 228 16.05 -2.10 -3.27
N ILE A 229 14.99 -2.14 -2.46
CA ILE A 229 14.07 -3.29 -2.39
C ILE A 229 13.11 -3.35 -3.58
N GLY A 230 12.92 -2.24 -4.31
CA GLY A 230 12.08 -2.17 -5.50
C GLY A 230 12.75 -2.67 -6.78
N ARG A 231 14.05 -2.98 -6.75
CA ARG A 231 14.84 -3.29 -7.94
C ARG A 231 14.31 -4.44 -8.80
N VAL A 232 13.68 -5.42 -8.17
CA VAL A 232 13.16 -6.63 -8.87
C VAL A 232 11.79 -6.40 -9.51
N VAL A 233 11.09 -5.32 -9.12
CA VAL A 233 9.73 -5.01 -9.56
C VAL A 233 9.59 -3.56 -10.07
N ASN A 234 10.67 -2.91 -10.40
CA ASN A 234 10.67 -1.50 -10.80
C ASN A 234 9.75 -1.21 -12.00
N GLU A 235 9.56 -2.18 -12.90
CA GLU A 235 8.64 -2.05 -14.05
C GLU A 235 7.16 -2.20 -13.67
N TRP A 236 6.86 -2.72 -12.48
CA TRP A 236 5.49 -2.86 -12.00
C TRP A 236 4.94 -1.57 -11.42
N ILE A 237 5.82 -0.88 -10.65
CA ILE A 237 5.39 0.27 -9.85
C ILE A 237 5.33 1.50 -10.77
N THR A 238 4.16 2.10 -10.85
CA THR A 238 3.94 3.29 -11.67
C THR A 238 4.73 4.48 -11.13
N ILE A 239 5.12 5.40 -12.01
CA ILE A 239 5.89 6.60 -11.64
C ILE A 239 5.09 7.60 -10.81
N ASP A 240 3.77 7.49 -10.79
CA ASP A 240 2.85 8.44 -10.16
C ASP A 240 2.51 8.09 -8.70
N VAL A 241 3.27 7.17 -8.07
CA VAL A 241 3.07 6.85 -6.65
C VAL A 241 3.10 8.12 -5.81
N ASP A 242 2.05 8.35 -5.05
CA ASP A 242 1.88 9.53 -4.18
C ASP A 242 1.59 9.15 -2.72
N THR A 243 1.25 7.91 -2.49
CA THR A 243 0.90 7.41 -1.15
C THR A 243 1.75 6.20 -0.79
N LEU A 244 2.34 6.25 0.40
CA LEU A 244 3.13 5.16 0.99
C LEU A 244 2.68 4.98 2.43
N VAL A 245 2.23 3.79 2.80
CA VAL A 245 1.79 3.44 4.16
C VAL A 245 2.38 2.11 4.60
N ALA A 246 2.38 1.85 5.90
CA ALA A 246 2.93 0.62 6.47
C ALA A 246 2.07 0.06 7.58
N SER A 247 2.14 -1.25 7.76
CA SER A 247 1.72 -1.94 8.97
C SER A 247 2.94 -2.56 9.64
N ILE A 248 3.26 -2.09 10.84
CA ILE A 248 4.36 -2.64 11.63
C ILE A 248 4.02 -4.05 12.11
N GLN A 249 2.78 -4.26 12.54
CA GLN A 249 2.33 -5.56 13.08
C GLN A 249 2.27 -6.64 12.00
N ASN A 250 1.88 -6.27 10.78
CA ASN A 250 1.76 -7.19 9.65
C ASN A 250 3.02 -7.21 8.76
N GLU A 251 4.06 -6.46 9.13
CA GLU A 251 5.37 -6.42 8.46
C GLU A 251 5.28 -6.16 6.95
N PHE A 252 4.49 -5.16 6.53
CA PHE A 252 4.43 -4.76 5.14
C PHE A 252 4.45 -3.25 4.95
N ILE A 253 4.88 -2.84 3.77
CA ILE A 253 4.63 -1.52 3.21
C ILE A 253 3.73 -1.67 1.99
N CYS A 254 2.88 -0.69 1.76
CA CYS A 254 2.12 -0.62 0.53
C CYS A 254 2.11 0.79 -0.04
N MET A 255 1.91 0.86 -1.34
CA MET A 255 1.95 2.11 -2.09
C MET A 255 0.90 2.12 -3.19
N SER A 256 0.40 3.29 -3.49
CA SER A 256 -0.58 3.52 -4.55
C SER A 256 -0.35 4.85 -5.24
N SER A 257 -1.01 5.02 -6.38
CA SER A 257 -1.09 6.27 -7.11
C SER A 257 -2.55 6.70 -7.16
N GLN A 258 -2.82 7.96 -6.91
CA GLN A 258 -4.16 8.51 -7.04
C GLN A 258 -4.69 8.30 -8.47
N GLY A 259 -5.86 7.70 -8.58
CA GLY A 259 -6.48 7.42 -9.86
C GLY A 259 -6.10 6.10 -10.51
N ASN A 260 -5.20 5.30 -9.91
CA ASN A 260 -4.91 3.93 -10.29
C ASN A 260 -5.77 2.96 -9.46
N ASP A 261 -6.08 1.79 -9.98
CA ASP A 261 -6.83 0.74 -9.30
C ASP A 261 -5.92 -0.31 -8.60
N GLU A 262 -4.60 -0.16 -8.71
CA GLU A 262 -3.62 -1.08 -8.15
C GLU A 262 -2.96 -0.53 -6.88
N ILE A 263 -2.76 -1.41 -5.88
CA ILE A 263 -1.96 -1.18 -4.70
C ILE A 263 -0.82 -2.20 -4.71
N PHE A 264 0.40 -1.72 -4.56
CA PHE A 264 1.61 -2.56 -4.53
C PHE A 264 2.02 -2.79 -3.09
N PHE A 265 2.29 -4.04 -2.74
CA PHE A 265 2.71 -4.45 -1.41
C PHE A 265 4.10 -5.04 -1.45
N TYR A 266 4.91 -4.71 -0.45
CA TYR A 266 6.11 -5.43 -0.09
C TYR A 266 5.94 -5.96 1.33
N LYS A 267 5.90 -7.27 1.48
CA LYS A 267 5.74 -7.95 2.76
C LYS A 267 7.00 -8.70 3.10
N THR A 268 7.40 -8.59 4.36
CA THR A 268 8.51 -9.33 4.94
C THR A 268 8.00 -10.24 6.04
N TYR A 269 8.76 -11.27 6.34
CA TYR A 269 8.55 -12.10 7.52
C TYR A 269 9.90 -12.47 8.12
N SER A 270 10.06 -12.19 9.40
CA SER A 270 11.29 -12.45 10.15
C SER A 270 10.97 -13.24 11.42
N ASP A 271 11.83 -14.19 11.78
CA ASP A 271 11.74 -14.89 13.07
C ASP A 271 12.45 -14.13 14.20
N GLY A 272 12.92 -12.92 13.93
CA GLY A 272 13.69 -12.08 14.84
C GLY A 272 15.20 -12.22 14.71
N ASN A 273 15.69 -13.26 14.06
CA ASN A 273 17.11 -13.49 13.79
C ASN A 273 17.44 -13.33 12.30
N GLU A 274 16.61 -13.90 11.45
CA GLU A 274 16.78 -13.89 10.01
C GLU A 274 15.49 -13.51 9.30
N GLN A 275 15.63 -12.83 8.16
CA GLN A 275 14.50 -12.57 7.27
C GLN A 275 14.23 -13.84 6.47
N LEU A 276 13.10 -14.48 6.76
CA LEU A 276 12.73 -15.76 6.16
C LEU A 276 11.99 -15.61 4.84
N MET A 277 11.28 -14.51 4.66
CA MET A 277 10.52 -14.24 3.44
C MET A 277 10.51 -12.74 3.13
N GLU A 278 10.62 -12.43 1.86
CA GLU A 278 10.32 -11.13 1.30
C GLU A 278 9.58 -11.33 -0.03
N SER A 279 8.52 -10.59 -0.24
CA SER A 279 7.71 -10.75 -1.44
C SER A 279 7.02 -9.45 -1.84
N TRP A 280 6.99 -9.21 -3.15
CA TRP A 280 6.18 -8.20 -3.78
C TRP A 280 4.92 -8.83 -4.35
N PHE A 281 3.77 -8.19 -4.12
CA PHE A 281 2.50 -8.53 -4.73
C PHE A 281 1.65 -7.29 -4.91
N LYS A 282 0.54 -7.43 -5.62
CA LYS A 282 -0.37 -6.31 -5.84
C LYS A 282 -1.82 -6.72 -5.62
N TRP A 283 -2.59 -5.77 -5.13
CA TRP A 283 -4.05 -5.86 -5.12
C TRP A 283 -4.59 -4.94 -6.20
N LYS A 284 -5.62 -5.41 -6.86
CA LYS A 284 -6.38 -4.62 -7.82
C LYS A 284 -7.78 -4.41 -7.26
N LEU A 285 -8.07 -3.17 -6.83
CA LEU A 285 -9.35 -2.82 -6.22
C LEU A 285 -10.41 -2.45 -7.25
N PRO A 286 -11.69 -2.63 -6.94
CA PRO A 286 -12.78 -2.07 -7.72
C PRO A 286 -12.80 -0.53 -7.62
N GLY A 287 -12.70 0.15 -8.76
CA GLY A 287 -12.57 1.61 -8.82
C GLY A 287 -11.15 2.10 -8.63
N THR A 288 -10.93 3.40 -8.70
CA THR A 288 -9.59 3.99 -8.59
C THR A 288 -9.29 4.43 -7.16
N VAL A 289 -8.13 4.05 -6.65
CA VAL A 289 -7.65 4.43 -5.31
C VAL A 289 -7.44 5.92 -5.26
N GLN A 290 -7.96 6.57 -4.22
CA GLN A 290 -7.77 8.00 -3.98
C GLN A 290 -6.89 8.26 -2.77
N ASN A 291 -7.01 7.42 -1.76
CA ASN A 291 -6.18 7.46 -0.55
C ASN A 291 -6.27 6.14 0.19
N MET A 292 -5.29 5.86 1.02
CA MET A 292 -5.27 4.70 1.90
C MET A 292 -4.58 5.03 3.22
N ALA A 293 -4.98 4.33 4.27
CA ALA A 293 -4.37 4.40 5.59
C ALA A 293 -4.40 3.02 6.23
N VAL A 294 -3.45 2.77 7.10
CA VAL A 294 -3.41 1.55 7.93
C VAL A 294 -3.39 1.98 9.38
N ASP A 295 -4.27 1.41 10.18
CA ASP A 295 -4.30 1.58 11.63
C ASP A 295 -4.36 0.20 12.28
N GLN A 296 -3.26 -0.19 12.93
CA GLN A 296 -3.06 -1.52 13.49
C GLN A 296 -3.28 -2.64 12.45
N ASP A 297 -4.37 -3.37 12.57
CA ASP A 297 -4.73 -4.50 11.71
C ASP A 297 -5.81 -4.17 10.67
N ASP A 298 -6.24 -2.92 10.61
CA ASP A 298 -7.26 -2.48 9.68
C ASP A 298 -6.64 -1.55 8.61
N MET A 299 -6.92 -1.86 7.36
CA MET A 299 -6.54 -1.03 6.21
C MET A 299 -7.79 -0.34 5.67
N TYR A 300 -7.73 0.97 5.61
CA TYR A 300 -8.79 1.81 5.07
C TYR A 300 -8.42 2.29 3.68
N CYS A 301 -9.33 2.14 2.72
CA CYS A 301 -9.15 2.62 1.37
C CYS A 301 -10.32 3.49 0.94
N VAL A 302 -10.02 4.63 0.33
CA VAL A 302 -11.01 5.45 -0.37
C VAL A 302 -10.84 5.19 -1.86
N THR A 303 -11.87 4.67 -2.50
CA THR A 303 -11.89 4.44 -3.94
C THR A 303 -12.95 5.31 -4.61
N LYS A 304 -12.66 5.75 -5.83
CA LYS A 304 -13.62 6.45 -6.67
C LYS A 304 -14.23 5.47 -7.67
N GLN A 305 -15.54 5.34 -7.61
CA GLN A 305 -16.36 4.49 -8.48
C GLN A 305 -17.35 5.37 -9.26
N GLY A 306 -17.05 5.62 -10.52
CA GLY A 306 -17.82 6.59 -11.30
C GLY A 306 -17.77 7.98 -10.65
N ASN A 307 -18.93 8.47 -10.20
CA ASN A 307 -19.06 9.76 -9.51
C ASN A 307 -19.13 9.65 -7.98
N GLN A 308 -18.99 8.46 -7.43
CA GLN A 308 -19.07 8.21 -5.98
C GLN A 308 -17.70 7.91 -5.39
N TYR A 309 -17.52 8.28 -4.12
CA TYR A 309 -16.38 7.88 -3.31
C TYR A 309 -16.85 6.85 -2.30
N VAL A 310 -16.16 5.73 -2.26
CA VAL A 310 -16.48 4.62 -1.36
C VAL A 310 -15.33 4.48 -0.37
N LEU A 311 -15.63 4.56 0.92
CA LEU A 311 -14.72 4.20 2.00
C LEU A 311 -14.93 2.72 2.31
N SER A 312 -13.87 1.95 2.22
CA SER A 312 -13.83 0.53 2.55
C SER A 312 -12.77 0.25 3.60
N ASP A 313 -12.96 -0.78 4.36
CA ASP A 313 -12.00 -1.33 5.30
C ASP A 313 -11.67 -2.78 4.95
N ALA A 314 -10.43 -3.17 5.20
CA ALA A 314 -9.96 -4.55 5.09
C ALA A 314 -9.28 -4.93 6.41
N ASN A 315 -9.85 -5.90 7.11
CA ASN A 315 -9.20 -6.47 8.27
C ASN A 315 -8.06 -7.38 7.82
N LEU A 316 -6.86 -7.10 8.28
CA LEU A 316 -5.63 -7.80 7.89
C LEU A 316 -5.36 -9.04 8.75
N THR A 317 -6.09 -9.20 9.86
CA THR A 317 -6.05 -10.40 10.67
C THR A 317 -7.06 -11.41 10.18
N GLN A 318 -6.59 -12.60 9.85
CA GLN A 318 -7.48 -13.71 9.53
C GLN A 318 -8.04 -14.33 10.82
N SER A 319 -8.93 -13.62 11.48
CA SER A 319 -9.60 -14.16 12.68
C SER A 319 -10.74 -15.09 12.28
N PRO A 320 -10.75 -16.35 12.72
CA PRO A 320 -11.90 -17.24 12.54
C PRO A 320 -13.18 -16.70 13.19
N GLU A 321 -13.05 -15.84 14.20
CA GLU A 321 -14.21 -15.27 14.90
C GLU A 321 -14.97 -14.24 14.05
N ALA A 322 -14.28 -13.59 13.12
CA ALA A 322 -14.87 -12.63 12.19
C ALA A 322 -15.46 -13.30 10.93
N ALA A 323 -15.41 -14.63 10.83
CA ALA A 323 -15.90 -15.34 9.66
C ALA A 323 -17.42 -15.23 9.54
N ILE A 324 -17.89 -14.92 8.33
CA ILE A 324 -19.32 -14.77 8.03
C ILE A 324 -19.98 -16.07 7.61
N ILE A 325 -19.22 -17.06 7.21
CA ILE A 325 -19.72 -18.39 6.84
C ILE A 325 -19.30 -19.41 7.89
N THR A 326 -20.24 -20.21 8.31
CA THR A 326 -19.98 -21.40 9.13
C THR A 326 -20.70 -22.58 8.49
N ASN A 327 -19.96 -23.60 8.06
CA ASN A 327 -20.54 -24.80 7.47
C ASN A 327 -21.03 -25.79 8.55
N SER A 328 -21.61 -26.94 8.14
CA SER A 328 -22.14 -27.95 9.07
C SER A 328 -21.08 -28.58 9.97
N ASP A 329 -19.84 -28.65 9.50
CA ASP A 329 -18.71 -29.18 10.25
C ASP A 329 -18.12 -28.15 11.22
N GLY A 330 -18.70 -26.95 11.28
CA GLY A 330 -18.25 -25.87 12.16
C GLY A 330 -17.03 -25.12 11.66
N GLN A 331 -16.59 -25.34 10.41
CA GLN A 331 -15.52 -24.54 9.81
C GLN A 331 -16.00 -23.10 9.58
N LYS A 332 -15.18 -22.18 9.98
CA LYS A 332 -15.41 -20.74 9.82
C LYS A 332 -14.61 -20.22 8.64
N ILE A 333 -15.29 -19.61 7.69
CA ILE A 333 -14.73 -19.24 6.39
C ILE A 333 -15.02 -17.76 6.11
N ASN A 334 -13.98 -17.02 5.74
CA ASN A 334 -14.11 -15.67 5.19
C ASN A 334 -14.11 -15.75 3.68
N PRO A 335 -15.12 -15.20 3.00
CA PRO A 335 -15.14 -15.17 1.54
C PRO A 335 -14.12 -14.16 1.01
N CYS A 336 -13.57 -14.48 -0.15
CA CYS A 336 -12.67 -13.62 -0.89
C CYS A 336 -13.49 -12.79 -1.90
N ILE A 337 -14.14 -11.74 -1.41
CA ILE A 337 -14.99 -10.84 -2.20
C ILE A 337 -14.63 -9.40 -1.89
N ASP A 338 -14.36 -8.62 -2.93
CA ASP A 338 -14.10 -7.18 -2.81
C ASP A 338 -15.39 -6.41 -2.56
N PHE A 339 -15.31 -5.41 -1.67
CA PHE A 339 -16.43 -4.57 -1.27
C PHE A 339 -17.66 -5.35 -0.83
N TYR A 340 -17.44 -6.51 -0.21
CA TYR A 340 -18.57 -7.25 0.28
C TYR A 340 -19.28 -6.49 1.40
N THR A 341 -20.60 -6.43 1.27
CA THR A 341 -21.45 -5.76 2.24
C THR A 341 -22.80 -6.48 2.26
N PRO A 342 -23.54 -6.43 3.39
CA PRO A 342 -24.92 -6.88 3.37
C PRO A 342 -25.68 -6.19 2.25
N ALA A 343 -26.50 -6.94 1.51
CA ALA A 343 -27.35 -6.37 0.48
C ALA A 343 -28.22 -5.28 1.09
N SER A 344 -28.13 -4.09 0.55
CA SER A 344 -28.83 -2.93 1.06
C SER A 344 -29.41 -2.11 -0.06
N ASN A 345 -30.27 -1.18 0.31
CA ASN A 345 -30.80 -0.23 -0.62
C ASN A 345 -29.69 0.66 -1.17
N GLY A 346 -29.64 0.85 -2.46
CA GLY A 346 -28.83 1.90 -3.05
C GLY A 346 -29.18 3.27 -2.45
N LEU A 347 -28.26 4.21 -2.46
CA LEU A 347 -28.26 5.52 -1.79
C LEU A 347 -29.44 6.47 -2.09
N THR A 348 -30.52 6.01 -2.67
CA THR A 348 -31.64 6.82 -3.08
C THR A 348 -32.90 6.49 -2.30
N GLY A 349 -33.11 7.19 -1.20
CA GLY A 349 -34.40 7.26 -0.54
C GLY A 349 -34.48 6.68 0.86
N ASN A 350 -35.51 7.10 1.60
CA ASN A 350 -35.70 6.86 3.04
C ASN A 350 -36.24 5.47 3.41
N SER A 351 -36.42 4.54 2.47
CA SER A 351 -36.86 3.18 2.77
C SER A 351 -35.81 2.16 2.35
N LEU A 352 -35.17 1.57 3.33
CA LEU A 352 -34.18 0.52 3.16
C LEU A 352 -34.85 -0.73 2.56
N LYS A 353 -34.71 -0.93 1.27
CA LYS A 353 -34.95 -2.22 0.63
C LYS A 353 -33.64 -2.97 0.58
N THR A 354 -33.61 -4.16 1.07
CA THR A 354 -32.41 -4.98 1.06
C THR A 354 -32.49 -6.01 -0.06
N VAL A 355 -33.24 -7.06 0.14
CA VAL A 355 -33.51 -8.07 -0.86
C VAL A 355 -34.99 -8.12 -1.11
N VAL A 356 -35.38 -8.04 -2.37
CA VAL A 356 -36.79 -8.08 -2.80
C VAL A 356 -36.97 -9.25 -3.75
N TYR A 357 -37.93 -10.11 -3.43
CA TYR A 357 -38.30 -11.20 -4.33
C TYR A 357 -39.34 -10.75 -5.36
N ASP A 358 -38.99 -10.88 -6.62
CA ASP A 358 -39.88 -10.65 -7.77
C ASP A 358 -40.52 -11.98 -8.17
N SER A 359 -41.68 -12.26 -7.62
CA SER A 359 -42.41 -13.51 -7.86
C SER A 359 -42.91 -13.66 -9.29
N ALA A 360 -43.05 -12.58 -10.05
CA ALA A 360 -43.51 -12.63 -11.44
C ALA A 360 -42.37 -13.17 -12.36
N ASN A 361 -41.12 -12.86 -12.03
CA ASN A 361 -39.97 -13.30 -12.78
C ASN A 361 -39.17 -14.38 -12.05
N LEU A 362 -39.64 -14.87 -10.89
CA LEU A 362 -38.98 -15.90 -10.06
C LEU A 362 -37.53 -15.58 -9.73
N ARG A 363 -37.26 -14.37 -9.28
CA ARG A 363 -35.89 -13.90 -9.01
C ARG A 363 -35.84 -13.01 -7.79
N SER A 364 -34.66 -13.00 -7.12
CA SER A 364 -34.35 -12.05 -6.05
C SER A 364 -33.53 -10.88 -6.59
N LYS A 365 -33.91 -9.66 -6.19
CA LYS A 365 -33.14 -8.44 -6.39
C LYS A 365 -32.36 -8.11 -5.14
N CYS A 366 -31.03 -8.16 -5.21
CA CYS A 366 -30.12 -7.84 -4.12
C CYS A 366 -29.50 -6.47 -4.37
N TYR A 367 -29.97 -5.42 -3.67
CA TYR A 367 -29.54 -4.05 -3.91
C TYR A 367 -28.13 -3.80 -3.45
N ILE A 368 -27.35 -3.04 -4.25
CA ILE A 368 -25.96 -2.65 -3.95
C ILE A 368 -25.90 -1.19 -3.48
N PRO A 369 -25.10 -0.88 -2.44
CA PRO A 369 -24.94 0.48 -1.91
C PRO A 369 -23.87 1.31 -2.66
N PHE A 370 -23.18 0.74 -3.64
CA PHE A 370 -22.09 1.35 -4.39
C PHE A 370 -22.39 1.40 -5.89
N ALA A 371 -21.55 2.08 -6.67
CA ALA A 371 -21.70 2.11 -8.13
C ALA A 371 -21.40 0.72 -8.73
N ASN A 372 -22.17 0.33 -9.75
CA ASN A 372 -21.87 -0.89 -10.49
C ASN A 372 -20.62 -0.71 -11.35
N LEU A 373 -19.71 -1.68 -11.29
CA LEU A 373 -18.50 -1.77 -12.11
C LEU A 373 -18.68 -2.84 -13.18
N THR A 374 -18.43 -2.47 -14.41
CA THR A 374 -18.68 -3.35 -15.57
C THR A 374 -17.51 -4.30 -15.88
N ASP A 375 -16.33 -4.06 -15.29
CA ASP A 375 -15.11 -4.81 -15.49
C ASP A 375 -14.89 -5.93 -14.45
N ARG A 376 -15.87 -6.15 -13.56
CA ARG A 376 -15.80 -7.12 -12.47
C ARG A 376 -16.96 -8.10 -12.53
N LYS A 377 -16.74 -9.33 -12.04
CA LYS A 377 -17.80 -10.31 -11.83
C LYS A 377 -18.58 -9.93 -10.57
N ASN A 378 -19.88 -9.74 -10.71
CA ASN A 378 -20.78 -9.44 -9.60
C ASN A 378 -21.09 -10.71 -8.83
N ILE A 379 -20.89 -10.69 -7.52
CA ILE A 379 -21.12 -11.85 -6.65
C ILE A 379 -22.24 -11.55 -5.67
N VAL A 380 -23.16 -12.50 -5.56
CA VAL A 380 -24.10 -12.60 -4.44
C VAL A 380 -23.76 -13.83 -3.63
N LEU A 381 -23.52 -13.63 -2.34
CA LEU A 381 -23.19 -14.67 -1.38
C LEU A 381 -24.30 -14.80 -0.35
N VAL A 382 -24.72 -16.03 -0.05
CA VAL A 382 -25.61 -16.32 1.06
C VAL A 382 -24.78 -16.87 2.23
N ALA A 383 -24.73 -16.13 3.33
CA ALA A 383 -24.07 -16.53 4.57
C ALA A 383 -25.12 -16.98 5.58
N GLY A 384 -24.91 -18.15 6.17
CA GLY A 384 -25.84 -18.70 7.17
C GLY A 384 -26.99 -19.52 6.59
N THR A 385 -27.66 -20.24 7.46
CA THR A 385 -28.77 -21.14 7.10
C THR A 385 -30.05 -20.36 6.84
N THR A 386 -30.81 -20.76 5.82
CA THR A 386 -32.16 -20.26 5.65
C THR A 386 -33.07 -20.76 6.76
N ALA A 387 -33.89 -19.88 7.32
CA ALA A 387 -34.79 -20.19 8.45
C ALA A 387 -35.87 -21.22 8.13
N ALA A 388 -35.98 -21.71 6.92
CA ALA A 388 -37.06 -22.55 6.44
C ALA A 388 -36.75 -24.06 6.38
N GLY A 389 -35.68 -24.53 6.98
CA GLY A 389 -35.52 -25.95 7.32
C GLY A 389 -35.35 -26.96 6.18
N THR A 390 -35.06 -26.56 4.96
CA THR A 390 -34.98 -27.51 3.85
C THR A 390 -33.62 -27.56 3.15
N TYR A 391 -32.84 -26.48 3.18
CA TYR A 391 -31.50 -26.45 2.56
C TYR A 391 -30.57 -25.56 3.35
N ASN A 392 -29.36 -26.05 3.63
CA ASN A 392 -28.28 -25.20 4.13
C ASN A 392 -27.66 -24.46 2.94
N ASN A 393 -27.97 -23.17 2.81
CA ASN A 393 -27.44 -22.32 1.73
C ASN A 393 -26.20 -21.54 2.16
N SER A 394 -25.60 -21.88 3.30
CA SER A 394 -24.42 -21.19 3.80
C SER A 394 -23.25 -21.37 2.83
N GLY A 395 -22.72 -20.27 2.31
CA GLY A 395 -21.65 -20.28 1.32
C GLY A 395 -22.12 -20.39 -0.14
N TYR A 396 -23.43 -20.44 -0.39
CA TYR A 396 -23.91 -20.40 -1.77
C TYR A 396 -23.56 -19.09 -2.44
N THR A 397 -22.92 -19.17 -3.61
CA THR A 397 -22.47 -18.02 -4.37
C THR A 397 -23.00 -18.05 -5.79
N VAL A 398 -23.36 -16.88 -6.30
CA VAL A 398 -23.87 -16.72 -7.67
C VAL A 398 -23.15 -15.57 -8.34
N THR A 399 -22.68 -15.78 -9.55
CA THR A 399 -22.32 -14.68 -10.44
C THR A 399 -23.59 -14.06 -10.99
N ALA A 400 -23.86 -12.82 -10.61
CA ALA A 400 -25.15 -12.19 -10.80
C ALA A 400 -25.17 -11.23 -12.00
N GLU A 401 -26.27 -11.17 -12.69
CA GLU A 401 -26.57 -10.11 -13.65
C GLU A 401 -27.00 -8.83 -12.92
N VAL A 402 -26.87 -7.69 -13.60
CA VAL A 402 -27.19 -6.37 -13.05
C VAL A 402 -28.51 -5.88 -13.59
N GLY A 403 -29.37 -5.40 -12.69
CA GLY A 403 -30.58 -4.70 -13.02
C GLY A 403 -30.62 -3.32 -12.34
N THR A 404 -31.46 -2.44 -12.86
CA THR A 404 -31.67 -1.11 -12.30
C THR A 404 -33.17 -0.79 -12.34
N ASP A 405 -33.70 -0.22 -11.25
CA ASP A 405 -35.05 0.30 -11.18
C ASP A 405 -35.08 1.66 -10.45
N SER A 406 -36.26 2.12 -10.10
CA SER A 406 -36.46 3.39 -9.39
C SER A 406 -35.81 3.43 -7.99
N ASP A 407 -35.58 2.27 -7.41
CA ASP A 407 -35.02 2.12 -6.05
C ASP A 407 -33.48 1.98 -6.06
N GLY A 408 -32.87 1.75 -7.22
CA GLY A 408 -31.41 1.68 -7.38
C GLY A 408 -30.95 0.54 -8.28
N THR A 409 -29.65 0.25 -8.18
CA THR A 409 -29.00 -0.87 -8.87
C THR A 409 -29.03 -2.10 -7.98
N PHE A 410 -29.25 -3.26 -8.58
CA PHE A 410 -29.30 -4.55 -7.86
C PHE A 410 -28.65 -5.67 -8.67
N PHE A 411 -28.20 -6.68 -7.96
CA PHE A 411 -27.77 -7.94 -8.53
C PHE A 411 -28.94 -8.93 -8.56
N ILE A 412 -29.04 -9.71 -9.62
CA ILE A 412 -30.16 -10.63 -9.89
C ILE A 412 -29.75 -12.05 -9.55
N VAL A 413 -30.56 -12.72 -8.74
CA VAL A 413 -30.41 -14.16 -8.45
C VAL A 413 -31.70 -14.86 -8.89
N ASP A 414 -31.57 -15.67 -9.93
CA ASP A 414 -32.71 -16.39 -10.50
C ASP A 414 -33.03 -17.66 -9.70
N GLY A 415 -34.30 -18.01 -9.66
CA GLY A 415 -34.77 -19.27 -9.08
C GLY A 415 -34.79 -19.37 -7.57
N LEU A 416 -34.29 -18.36 -6.83
CA LEU A 416 -34.24 -18.36 -5.37
C LEU A 416 -34.96 -17.17 -4.76
N ASP A 417 -35.73 -17.43 -3.72
CA ASP A 417 -36.32 -16.39 -2.86
C ASP A 417 -35.37 -16.17 -1.66
N LEU A 418 -34.59 -15.10 -1.73
CA LEU A 418 -33.64 -14.70 -0.67
C LEU A 418 -34.22 -13.65 0.28
N SER A 419 -35.47 -13.20 0.07
CA SER A 419 -36.06 -12.12 0.84
C SER A 419 -36.26 -12.47 2.32
N ALA A 420 -36.56 -13.74 2.61
CA ALA A 420 -36.71 -14.23 3.99
C ALA A 420 -35.39 -14.26 4.78
N ASN A 421 -34.24 -14.26 4.09
CA ASN A 421 -32.90 -14.35 4.69
C ASN A 421 -32.04 -13.13 4.34
N ALA A 422 -32.64 -11.99 4.07
CA ALA A 422 -32.00 -10.78 3.58
C ALA A 422 -30.80 -10.33 4.44
N ALA A 423 -30.82 -10.58 5.76
CA ALA A 423 -29.73 -10.22 6.67
C ALA A 423 -28.43 -11.01 6.41
N ASN A 424 -28.53 -12.17 5.78
CA ASN A 424 -27.42 -13.06 5.49
C ASN A 424 -27.06 -13.06 3.98
N VAL A 425 -27.56 -12.09 3.23
CA VAL A 425 -27.24 -11.94 1.82
C VAL A 425 -26.21 -10.81 1.68
N TYR A 426 -25.08 -11.14 1.12
CA TYR A 426 -23.98 -10.21 0.85
C TYR A 426 -23.78 -10.04 -0.65
N VAL A 427 -23.40 -8.85 -1.02
CA VAL A 427 -23.10 -8.46 -2.40
C VAL A 427 -21.68 -7.91 -2.49
N GLY A 428 -21.03 -8.11 -3.61
CA GLY A 428 -19.67 -7.62 -3.83
C GLY A 428 -19.12 -8.03 -5.19
N TYR A 429 -17.82 -7.95 -5.36
CA TYR A 429 -17.13 -8.28 -6.60
C TYR A 429 -16.12 -9.41 -6.38
N ALA A 430 -16.08 -10.35 -7.32
CA ALA A 430 -15.01 -11.35 -7.33
C ALA A 430 -13.67 -10.69 -7.68
N TYR A 431 -12.60 -11.24 -7.10
CA TYR A 431 -11.24 -11.01 -7.53
C TYR A 431 -10.53 -12.34 -7.73
N ASP A 432 -9.45 -12.32 -8.49
CA ASP A 432 -8.71 -13.53 -8.84
C ASP A 432 -7.46 -13.65 -7.96
N PHE A 433 -7.20 -14.84 -7.45
CA PHE A 433 -5.87 -15.20 -6.99
C PHE A 433 -5.08 -15.68 -8.20
N ASP A 434 -3.97 -15.02 -8.51
CA ASP A 434 -3.15 -15.28 -9.68
C ASP A 434 -1.67 -15.26 -9.32
N LEU A 435 -1.04 -16.42 -9.33
CA LEU A 435 0.36 -16.60 -9.01
C LEU A 435 1.07 -17.32 -10.15
N THR A 436 2.00 -16.63 -10.83
CA THR A 436 2.91 -17.27 -11.79
C THR A 436 4.24 -17.55 -11.10
N LEU A 437 4.61 -18.83 -11.03
CA LEU A 437 5.84 -19.26 -10.37
C LEU A 437 7.07 -18.93 -11.22
N PRO A 438 8.17 -18.51 -10.60
CA PRO A 438 9.44 -18.29 -11.29
C PRO A 438 10.07 -19.61 -11.73
N GLN A 439 11.08 -19.51 -12.58
CA GLN A 439 11.89 -20.65 -13.00
C GLN A 439 12.58 -21.30 -11.80
N ILE A 440 12.51 -22.63 -11.73
CA ILE A 440 13.12 -23.43 -10.66
C ILE A 440 14.56 -23.77 -11.05
N TYR A 441 15.49 -23.51 -10.12
CA TYR A 441 16.90 -23.84 -10.26
C TYR A 441 17.34 -24.84 -9.19
N PHE A 442 18.35 -25.65 -9.51
CA PHE A 442 18.97 -26.52 -8.53
C PHE A 442 19.92 -25.72 -7.63
N GLN A 443 19.75 -25.85 -6.33
CA GLN A 443 20.62 -25.27 -5.32
C GLN A 443 21.68 -26.27 -4.92
N MET A 444 22.95 -25.87 -4.97
CA MET A 444 24.10 -26.75 -4.70
C MET A 444 24.49 -26.75 -3.21
N ASP A 445 24.00 -25.83 -2.44
CA ASP A 445 24.20 -25.74 -1.00
C ASP A 445 22.86 -25.72 -0.23
N GLN A 446 22.92 -26.02 1.06
CA GLN A 446 21.73 -26.01 1.92
C GLN A 446 21.25 -24.60 2.27
N GLU A 447 22.12 -23.60 2.13
CA GLU A 447 21.81 -22.21 2.42
C GLU A 447 21.22 -21.44 1.23
N GLY A 448 21.10 -22.10 0.05
CA GLY A 448 20.55 -21.48 -1.16
C GLY A 448 21.42 -20.40 -1.80
N LYS A 449 22.67 -20.24 -1.35
CA LYS A 449 23.60 -19.21 -1.85
C LYS A 449 24.28 -19.59 -3.17
N MET A 450 24.37 -20.88 -3.48
CA MET A 450 24.97 -21.39 -4.71
C MET A 450 23.92 -22.06 -5.58
N THR A 451 23.51 -21.38 -6.64
CA THR A 451 22.53 -21.86 -7.60
C THR A 451 23.24 -22.24 -8.90
N ASP A 452 22.95 -23.44 -9.44
CA ASP A 452 23.43 -23.83 -10.76
C ASP A 452 22.47 -23.39 -11.87
N PHE A 453 22.82 -22.30 -12.56
CA PHE A 453 22.11 -21.79 -13.73
C PHE A 453 22.41 -22.55 -15.02
N THR A 454 23.44 -23.39 -15.05
CA THR A 454 23.94 -24.06 -16.27
C THR A 454 23.49 -25.50 -16.39
N GLY A 455 23.23 -26.17 -15.28
CA GLY A 455 22.75 -27.53 -15.22
C GLY A 455 21.40 -27.73 -15.89
N SER A 456 21.08 -28.97 -16.23
CA SER A 456 19.76 -29.34 -16.72
C SER A 456 18.93 -29.93 -15.59
N LEU A 457 17.86 -29.24 -15.24
CA LEU A 457 16.89 -29.71 -14.26
C LEU A 457 15.61 -30.11 -14.98
N THR A 458 15.20 -31.38 -14.87
CA THR A 458 13.94 -31.89 -15.40
C THR A 458 12.99 -32.11 -14.22
N ILE A 459 11.91 -31.37 -14.17
CA ILE A 459 10.88 -31.51 -13.15
C ILE A 459 9.88 -32.57 -13.60
N ALA A 460 9.71 -33.60 -12.81
CA ALA A 460 8.72 -34.65 -13.06
C ALA A 460 7.35 -34.21 -12.53
N ARG A 461 7.32 -33.69 -11.31
CA ARG A 461 6.10 -33.21 -10.65
C ARG A 461 6.42 -32.11 -9.64
N LEU A 462 5.41 -31.28 -9.37
CA LEU A 462 5.36 -30.34 -8.26
C LEU A 462 4.36 -30.81 -7.23
N LYS A 463 4.65 -30.60 -5.95
CA LYS A 463 3.77 -30.87 -4.83
C LYS A 463 3.55 -29.57 -4.08
N PHE A 464 2.31 -29.20 -3.89
CA PHE A 464 1.90 -28.04 -3.10
C PHE A 464 1.27 -28.53 -1.81
N ASP A 465 1.80 -28.08 -0.68
CA ASP A 465 1.14 -28.20 0.61
C ASP A 465 0.21 -26.99 0.77
N THR A 466 -1.08 -27.24 0.91
CA THR A 466 -2.11 -26.22 1.01
C THR A 466 -2.72 -26.21 2.40
N GLY A 467 -3.03 -25.00 2.91
CA GLY A 467 -3.91 -24.84 4.06
C GLY A 467 -5.38 -24.79 3.65
N LEU A 468 -6.21 -24.08 4.41
CA LEU A 468 -7.63 -23.93 4.10
C LEU A 468 -7.80 -23.32 2.71
N SER A 469 -8.26 -24.11 1.78
CA SER A 469 -8.33 -23.73 0.36
C SER A 469 -9.58 -24.26 -0.32
N GLY A 470 -10.11 -23.42 -1.21
CA GLY A 470 -11.09 -23.82 -2.20
C GLY A 470 -10.46 -24.45 -3.44
N LEU A 471 -11.08 -24.25 -4.59
CA LEU A 471 -10.60 -24.76 -5.87
C LEU A 471 -9.30 -24.07 -6.26
N LEU A 472 -8.27 -24.86 -6.59
CA LEU A 472 -7.04 -24.39 -7.21
C LEU A 472 -6.93 -24.92 -8.63
N SER A 473 -6.82 -24.03 -9.59
CA SER A 473 -6.53 -24.36 -10.98
C SER A 473 -5.04 -24.19 -11.25
N PHE A 474 -4.47 -25.12 -11.99
CA PHE A 474 -3.07 -25.09 -12.37
C PHE A 474 -2.97 -25.02 -13.89
N LYS A 475 -2.26 -24.00 -14.40
CA LYS A 475 -2.05 -23.81 -15.82
C LYS A 475 -0.56 -23.87 -16.13
N LEU A 476 -0.20 -24.71 -17.10
CA LEU A 476 1.18 -24.89 -17.56
C LEU A 476 1.38 -24.21 -18.90
N ASN A 477 2.37 -23.34 -18.99
CA ASN A 477 2.89 -22.83 -20.25
C ASN A 477 4.23 -23.49 -20.56
N ALA A 478 4.27 -24.35 -21.59
CA ALA A 478 5.48 -25.04 -22.01
C ALA A 478 6.13 -24.31 -23.20
N VAL A 479 7.29 -23.70 -22.96
CA VAL A 479 8.08 -23.02 -23.98
C VAL A 479 8.57 -24.05 -25.03
N GLY A 480 8.33 -23.74 -26.31
CA GLY A 480 8.76 -24.59 -27.44
C GLY A 480 7.78 -25.69 -27.85
N ARG A 481 6.60 -25.81 -27.25
CA ARG A 481 5.48 -26.43 -27.92
C ARG A 481 4.98 -25.47 -28.99
N PHE A 482 4.74 -25.99 -30.18
CA PHE A 482 4.16 -25.21 -31.27
C PHE A 482 2.77 -24.74 -30.84
N ALA A 483 2.71 -23.49 -30.35
CA ALA A 483 1.46 -22.79 -30.35
C ALA A 483 1.07 -22.61 -31.82
N GLY A 484 -0.04 -23.19 -32.20
CA GLY A 484 -0.57 -22.93 -33.53
C GLY A 484 -0.79 -21.44 -33.69
N LYS A 485 -0.24 -20.84 -34.73
CA LYS A 485 -0.43 -19.43 -35.05
C LYS A 485 -0.88 -19.28 -36.50
N ARG A 486 -1.66 -18.23 -36.73
CA ARG A 486 -2.03 -17.75 -38.07
C ARG A 486 -1.61 -16.30 -38.21
N GLU A 487 -0.95 -16.02 -39.31
CA GLU A 487 -0.49 -14.68 -39.63
C GLU A 487 -1.23 -14.18 -40.87
N TYR A 488 -1.79 -12.99 -40.78
CA TYR A 488 -2.49 -12.33 -41.87
C TYR A 488 -2.02 -10.89 -41.98
N THR A 489 -2.26 -10.30 -43.13
CA THR A 489 -2.07 -8.87 -43.35
C THR A 489 -3.43 -8.25 -43.59
N GLY A 490 -3.74 -7.18 -42.89
CA GLY A 490 -4.96 -6.41 -43.07
C GLY A 490 -5.01 -5.75 -44.43
N ASP A 491 -6.19 -5.66 -45.02
CA ASP A 491 -6.45 -4.99 -46.31
C ASP A 491 -7.37 -3.76 -46.17
N GLY A 492 -7.67 -3.34 -44.90
CA GLY A 492 -8.56 -2.26 -44.59
C GLY A 492 -10.05 -2.52 -44.82
N THR A 493 -10.42 -3.70 -45.33
CA THR A 493 -11.80 -4.03 -45.70
C THR A 493 -12.31 -5.33 -45.12
N THR A 494 -11.46 -6.36 -45.02
CA THR A 494 -11.81 -7.69 -44.53
C THR A 494 -11.93 -7.69 -43.01
N THR A 495 -13.05 -8.21 -42.50
CA THR A 495 -13.31 -8.36 -41.07
C THR A 495 -13.20 -9.79 -40.57
N ASP A 496 -13.41 -10.79 -41.48
CA ASP A 496 -13.53 -12.19 -41.14
C ASP A 496 -12.22 -12.92 -41.43
N PHE A 497 -11.68 -13.58 -40.42
CA PHE A 497 -10.40 -14.31 -40.55
C PHE A 497 -10.53 -15.73 -40.00
N PRO A 498 -10.16 -16.74 -40.79
CA PRO A 498 -10.13 -18.10 -40.29
C PRO A 498 -9.01 -18.26 -39.26
N TRP A 499 -9.33 -18.90 -38.12
CA TRP A 499 -8.35 -19.20 -37.08
C TRP A 499 -8.08 -20.68 -36.90
N VAL A 500 -8.98 -21.54 -37.35
CA VAL A 500 -8.77 -23.00 -37.40
C VAL A 500 -8.42 -23.43 -38.82
N ALA A 501 -7.22 -23.91 -39.00
CA ALA A 501 -6.85 -24.69 -40.16
C ALA A 501 -5.56 -25.45 -39.86
N GLY A 502 -5.53 -26.74 -40.07
CA GLY A 502 -4.36 -27.59 -39.86
C GLY A 502 -4.02 -27.75 -38.37
N ASP A 503 -2.92 -27.15 -37.92
CA ASP A 503 -2.35 -27.42 -36.60
C ASP A 503 -3.01 -26.64 -35.43
N LEU A 504 -3.89 -25.69 -35.74
CA LEU A 504 -4.69 -24.98 -34.73
C LEU A 504 -5.94 -25.80 -34.38
N ASN A 505 -5.86 -26.53 -33.30
CA ASN A 505 -6.99 -27.29 -32.78
C ASN A 505 -7.22 -26.95 -31.31
N PRO A 506 -7.84 -25.77 -31.01
CA PRO A 506 -8.07 -25.36 -29.66
C PRO A 506 -9.10 -26.25 -28.98
N ILE A 507 -8.88 -26.50 -27.72
CA ILE A 507 -9.83 -27.21 -26.85
C ILE A 507 -10.97 -26.25 -26.46
N ASP A 508 -10.66 -24.96 -26.30
CA ASP A 508 -11.60 -23.90 -25.93
C ASP A 508 -11.35 -22.64 -26.78
N ARG A 509 -12.44 -21.94 -27.14
CA ARG A 509 -12.41 -20.61 -27.79
C ARG A 509 -11.66 -19.56 -26.98
N ASN A 510 -11.68 -19.66 -25.65
CA ASN A 510 -10.96 -18.75 -24.76
C ASN A 510 -9.44 -18.81 -24.91
N GLN A 511 -8.90 -19.87 -25.49
CA GLN A 511 -7.48 -20.00 -25.83
C GLN A 511 -7.06 -19.15 -27.02
N VAL A 512 -8.01 -18.68 -27.83
CA VAL A 512 -7.71 -17.87 -29.00
C VAL A 512 -7.41 -16.43 -28.61
N LYS A 513 -6.20 -16.00 -28.91
CA LYS A 513 -5.74 -14.63 -28.70
C LYS A 513 -5.37 -13.99 -30.03
N VAL A 514 -5.55 -12.70 -30.11
CA VAL A 514 -5.28 -11.91 -31.33
C VAL A 514 -4.39 -10.73 -30.98
N LYS A 515 -3.38 -10.51 -31.84
CA LYS A 515 -2.58 -9.28 -31.84
C LYS A 515 -2.67 -8.60 -33.20
N ILE A 516 -2.74 -7.27 -33.18
CA ILE A 516 -2.62 -6.44 -34.39
C ILE A 516 -1.41 -5.52 -34.17
N ASN A 517 -0.43 -5.57 -35.08
CA ASN A 517 0.84 -4.87 -34.97
C ASN A 517 1.51 -5.10 -33.59
N ASN A 518 1.51 -6.36 -33.15
CA ASN A 518 2.03 -6.83 -31.86
C ASN A 518 1.29 -6.29 -30.60
N VAL A 519 0.16 -5.62 -30.76
CA VAL A 519 -0.71 -5.16 -29.66
C VAL A 519 -1.88 -6.11 -29.51
N THR A 520 -2.18 -6.56 -28.28
CA THR A 520 -3.32 -7.44 -27.99
C THR A 520 -4.62 -6.74 -28.39
N ASN A 521 -5.45 -7.47 -29.16
CA ASN A 521 -6.75 -7.00 -29.61
C ASN A 521 -7.84 -7.90 -29.05
N THR A 522 -8.82 -7.32 -28.38
CA THR A 522 -9.99 -8.00 -27.82
C THR A 522 -11.28 -7.65 -28.56
N ALA A 523 -11.21 -6.76 -29.56
CA ALA A 523 -12.37 -6.27 -30.30
C ALA A 523 -12.73 -7.21 -31.47
N PHE A 524 -12.99 -8.47 -31.15
CA PHE A 524 -13.45 -9.47 -32.10
C PHE A 524 -14.49 -10.40 -31.47
N THR A 525 -15.25 -11.09 -32.32
CA THR A 525 -16.23 -12.12 -31.94
C THR A 525 -15.98 -13.39 -32.73
N PHE A 526 -16.41 -14.52 -32.20
CA PHE A 526 -16.36 -15.80 -32.96
C PHE A 526 -17.56 -15.90 -33.89
N LEU A 527 -17.28 -15.91 -35.18
CA LEU A 527 -18.31 -16.10 -36.21
C LEU A 527 -18.73 -17.57 -36.30
N SER A 528 -17.77 -18.46 -36.12
CA SER A 528 -17.94 -19.92 -36.08
C SER A 528 -16.84 -20.58 -35.25
N ASP A 529 -16.81 -21.93 -35.21
CA ASP A 529 -15.71 -22.67 -34.56
C ASP A 529 -14.40 -22.60 -35.33
N THR A 530 -14.40 -21.94 -36.48
CA THR A 530 -13.23 -21.86 -37.36
C THR A 530 -12.89 -20.45 -37.80
N GLU A 531 -13.69 -19.44 -37.41
CA GLU A 531 -13.56 -18.08 -37.91
C GLU A 531 -13.85 -17.02 -36.82
N ILE A 532 -13.06 -15.96 -36.80
CA ILE A 532 -13.33 -14.75 -35.99
C ILE A 532 -13.73 -13.58 -36.87
N ARG A 533 -14.49 -12.66 -36.31
CA ARG A 533 -14.87 -11.39 -36.91
C ARG A 533 -14.39 -10.22 -36.05
N PHE A 534 -13.58 -9.34 -36.63
CA PHE A 534 -13.23 -8.08 -35.99
C PHE A 534 -14.41 -7.09 -36.02
N ASN A 535 -14.55 -6.31 -34.97
CA ASN A 535 -15.57 -5.25 -34.90
C ASN A 535 -15.36 -4.14 -35.95
N SER A 536 -14.12 -3.96 -36.40
CA SER A 536 -13.72 -3.08 -37.51
C SER A 536 -12.60 -3.75 -38.29
N ALA A 537 -12.58 -3.57 -39.59
CA ALA A 537 -11.52 -4.13 -40.43
C ALA A 537 -10.13 -3.61 -40.00
N PRO A 538 -9.15 -4.49 -39.79
CA PRO A 538 -7.77 -4.07 -39.54
C PRO A 538 -7.24 -3.23 -40.70
N ALA A 539 -6.45 -2.18 -40.37
CA ALA A 539 -5.91 -1.27 -41.37
C ALA A 539 -5.09 -1.99 -42.46
N ASP A 540 -5.05 -1.39 -43.63
CA ASP A 540 -4.21 -1.91 -44.73
C ASP A 540 -2.73 -1.96 -44.31
N GLY A 541 -2.10 -3.12 -44.54
CA GLY A 541 -0.73 -3.42 -44.09
C GLY A 541 -0.58 -3.80 -42.62
N ALA A 542 -1.64 -3.83 -41.83
CA ALA A 542 -1.54 -4.25 -40.42
C ALA A 542 -1.19 -5.75 -40.30
N GLU A 543 -0.21 -6.06 -39.45
CA GLU A 543 0.14 -7.45 -39.14
C GLU A 543 -0.89 -8.00 -38.13
N ILE A 544 -1.57 -9.07 -38.51
CA ILE A 544 -2.55 -9.78 -37.69
C ILE A 544 -1.99 -11.14 -37.31
N LEU A 545 -1.85 -11.35 -35.99
CA LEU A 545 -1.43 -12.64 -35.44
C LEU A 545 -2.59 -13.24 -34.65
N ILE A 546 -3.11 -14.37 -35.08
CA ILE A 546 -4.05 -15.21 -34.36
C ILE A 546 -3.29 -16.43 -33.83
N TYR A 547 -3.30 -16.62 -32.51
CA TYR A 547 -2.55 -17.69 -31.86
C TYR A 547 -3.35 -18.26 -30.69
N LEU A 548 -2.97 -19.46 -30.25
CA LEU A 548 -3.53 -20.07 -29.07
C LEU A 548 -2.77 -19.64 -27.84
N ASP A 549 -3.50 -19.34 -26.76
CA ASP A 549 -2.88 -19.16 -25.46
C ASP A 549 -2.18 -20.46 -25.07
N GLU A 550 -0.90 -20.36 -24.76
CA GLU A 550 -0.03 -21.52 -24.52
C GLU A 550 -0.26 -22.17 -23.14
N TRP A 551 -1.18 -21.62 -22.34
CA TRP A 551 -1.48 -22.17 -21.04
C TRP A 551 -2.38 -23.42 -21.14
N TYR A 552 -1.83 -24.56 -20.73
CA TYR A 552 -2.58 -25.80 -20.60
C TYR A 552 -3.16 -25.93 -19.21
N GLU A 553 -4.44 -26.22 -19.11
CA GLU A 553 -5.03 -26.60 -17.84
C GLU A 553 -4.51 -27.98 -17.42
N LEU A 554 -3.93 -28.04 -16.25
CA LEU A 554 -3.65 -29.27 -15.54
C LEU A 554 -4.89 -29.62 -14.71
N ALA A 555 -4.98 -30.88 -14.26
CA ALA A 555 -6.09 -31.28 -13.40
C ALA A 555 -6.20 -30.33 -12.21
N PRO A 556 -7.37 -29.71 -11.96
CA PRO A 556 -7.56 -28.89 -10.79
C PRO A 556 -7.35 -29.71 -9.52
N SER A 557 -7.08 -29.03 -8.40
CA SER A 557 -7.15 -29.68 -7.11
C SER A 557 -8.58 -30.20 -6.93
N GLN A 558 -8.78 -31.45 -6.71
CA GLN A 558 -10.08 -32.14 -6.83
C GLN A 558 -11.13 -31.70 -5.83
N MET A 559 -10.91 -30.67 -5.08
CA MET A 559 -11.54 -30.62 -3.81
C MET A 559 -12.43 -29.46 -3.57
N ALA A 560 -12.74 -28.62 -4.43
CA ALA A 560 -13.78 -27.73 -4.02
C ALA A 560 -14.89 -27.81 -5.04
N ASN A 561 -15.98 -28.29 -4.62
CA ASN A 561 -17.20 -27.72 -5.11
C ASN A 561 -17.08 -26.21 -4.86
N GLU A 562 -17.12 -25.46 -5.93
CA GLU A 562 -17.18 -23.98 -5.89
C GLU A 562 -18.38 -23.48 -5.06
N TYR A 563 -19.22 -24.41 -4.64
CA TYR A 563 -20.47 -24.16 -3.96
C TYR A 563 -20.46 -24.91 -2.63
N LEU A 564 -20.34 -24.18 -1.54
CA LEU A 564 -20.63 -24.72 -0.21
C LEU A 564 -22.13 -24.95 0.02
N ALA A 565 -22.99 -24.69 -0.99
CA ALA A 565 -24.42 -24.85 -0.88
C ALA A 565 -24.87 -26.25 -0.43
N ASP A 566 -24.08 -27.27 -0.72
CA ASP A 566 -24.31 -28.66 -0.28
C ASP A 566 -23.51 -28.99 0.98
N ASP A 567 -22.97 -27.97 1.66
CA ASP A 567 -22.26 -28.09 2.92
C ASP A 567 -20.98 -28.94 2.85
N VAL A 568 -20.28 -28.83 1.72
CA VAL A 568 -18.99 -29.50 1.52
C VAL A 568 -17.88 -28.72 2.24
N PRO A 569 -17.15 -29.35 3.17
CA PRO A 569 -16.05 -28.68 3.86
C PRO A 569 -14.93 -28.32 2.90
N LEU A 570 -14.26 -27.19 3.14
CA LEU A 570 -13.00 -26.88 2.50
C LEU A 570 -11.88 -27.74 3.09
N ASP A 571 -10.86 -28.07 2.27
CA ASP A 571 -9.68 -28.76 2.78
C ASP A 571 -8.89 -27.86 3.73
N GLU A 572 -8.63 -28.33 4.95
CA GLU A 572 -7.80 -27.62 5.93
C GLU A 572 -6.30 -27.83 5.70
N SER A 573 -5.92 -29.00 5.18
CA SER A 573 -4.53 -29.31 4.86
C SER A 573 -4.47 -30.44 3.83
N ARG A 574 -3.76 -30.20 2.73
CA ARG A 574 -3.63 -31.18 1.66
C ARG A 574 -2.35 -31.01 0.87
N VAL A 575 -1.84 -32.13 0.35
CA VAL A 575 -0.75 -32.14 -0.64
C VAL A 575 -1.33 -32.39 -2.03
N VAL A 576 -1.31 -31.37 -2.86
CA VAL A 576 -1.72 -31.45 -4.28
C VAL A 576 -0.50 -31.76 -5.14
N THR A 577 -0.56 -32.83 -5.94
CA THR A 577 0.54 -33.26 -6.80
C THR A 577 0.22 -32.98 -8.27
N ILE A 578 1.05 -32.19 -8.92
CA ILE A 578 0.87 -31.74 -10.31
C ILE A 578 1.97 -32.37 -11.16
N PRO A 579 1.65 -33.20 -12.16
CA PRO A 579 2.63 -33.75 -13.12
C PRO A 579 3.07 -32.66 -14.10
N ILE A 580 4.37 -32.46 -14.25
CA ILE A 580 4.95 -31.45 -15.14
C ILE A 580 5.69 -32.08 -16.32
N HIS A 581 6.62 -32.98 -16.04
CA HIS A 581 7.47 -33.67 -17.02
C HIS A 581 8.17 -32.75 -18.04
N GLN A 582 8.65 -31.60 -17.55
CA GLN A 582 9.32 -30.59 -18.36
C GLN A 582 10.69 -30.21 -17.78
N ARG A 583 11.57 -29.69 -18.65
CA ARG A 583 12.77 -29.00 -18.15
C ARG A 583 12.38 -27.70 -17.49
N SER A 584 13.04 -27.35 -16.39
CA SER A 584 12.72 -26.15 -15.61
C SER A 584 12.79 -24.83 -16.42
N LYS A 585 13.61 -24.81 -17.49
CA LYS A 585 13.72 -23.65 -18.40
C LYS A 585 12.60 -23.55 -19.42
N ASN A 586 11.80 -24.60 -19.59
CA ASN A 586 10.87 -24.74 -20.69
C ASN A 586 9.42 -24.65 -20.27
N PHE A 587 9.15 -24.24 -19.04
CA PHE A 587 7.78 -24.03 -18.59
C PHE A 587 7.66 -22.89 -17.58
N SER A 588 6.47 -22.33 -17.51
CA SER A 588 5.98 -21.52 -16.40
C SER A 588 4.73 -22.19 -15.85
N LEU A 589 4.53 -22.16 -14.56
CA LEU A 589 3.34 -22.65 -13.91
C LEU A 589 2.57 -21.48 -13.29
N ARG A 590 1.29 -21.40 -13.58
CA ARG A 590 0.36 -20.45 -13.01
C ARG A 590 -0.59 -21.20 -12.08
N VAL A 591 -0.73 -20.72 -10.85
CA VAL A 591 -1.72 -21.18 -9.88
C VAL A 591 -2.81 -20.11 -9.82
N PHE A 592 -4.05 -20.51 -9.99
CA PHE A 592 -5.15 -19.59 -10.19
C PHE A 592 -6.40 -20.03 -9.45
N ASN A 593 -7.14 -19.08 -8.91
CA ASN A 593 -8.47 -19.28 -8.35
C ASN A 593 -9.30 -18.00 -8.59
N ASP A 594 -10.46 -18.15 -9.20
CA ASP A 594 -11.46 -17.10 -9.44
C ASP A 594 -12.74 -17.30 -8.64
N SER A 595 -12.74 -18.24 -7.70
CA SER A 595 -13.84 -18.48 -6.78
C SER A 595 -13.74 -17.57 -5.55
N PRO A 596 -14.86 -17.27 -4.88
CA PRO A 596 -14.84 -16.43 -3.68
C PRO A 596 -14.35 -17.16 -2.41
N PHE A 597 -13.68 -18.28 -2.56
CA PHE A 597 -13.16 -19.07 -1.44
C PHE A 597 -11.67 -18.86 -1.23
N PRO A 598 -11.17 -19.02 0.00
CA PRO A 598 -9.79 -18.77 0.35
C PRO A 598 -8.82 -19.68 -0.39
N VAL A 599 -7.58 -19.21 -0.52
CA VAL A 599 -6.43 -19.95 -1.02
C VAL A 599 -5.29 -19.79 -0.02
N SER A 600 -4.74 -20.92 0.45
CA SER A 600 -3.55 -20.94 1.30
C SER A 600 -2.53 -21.91 0.75
N LEU A 601 -1.37 -21.41 0.34
CA LEU A 601 -0.22 -22.21 -0.10
C LEU A 601 0.87 -22.13 0.97
N ASN A 602 1.15 -23.24 1.65
CA ASN A 602 2.11 -23.29 2.76
C ASN A 602 3.53 -23.52 2.23
N SER A 603 3.68 -24.49 1.32
CA SER A 603 4.98 -24.82 0.75
C SER A 603 4.86 -25.45 -0.63
N MET A 604 5.96 -25.43 -1.39
CA MET A 604 6.10 -26.12 -2.66
C MET A 604 7.34 -27.01 -2.63
N MET A 605 7.17 -28.25 -3.07
CA MET A 605 8.26 -29.19 -3.30
C MET A 605 8.27 -29.62 -4.76
N TRP A 606 9.45 -29.94 -5.29
CA TRP A 606 9.57 -30.49 -6.62
C TRP A 606 10.30 -31.84 -6.59
N GLU A 607 9.92 -32.73 -7.49
CA GLU A 607 10.59 -33.99 -7.75
C GLU A 607 11.09 -34.00 -9.19
N GLY A 608 12.35 -34.36 -9.37
CA GLY A 608 12.92 -34.36 -10.71
C GLY A 608 14.36 -34.85 -10.76
N ASN A 609 14.96 -34.75 -11.91
CA ASN A 609 16.32 -35.19 -12.16
C ASN A 609 17.20 -34.00 -12.49
N TYR A 610 18.29 -33.85 -11.75
CA TYR A 610 19.31 -32.84 -11.98
C TYR A 610 20.50 -33.47 -12.70
N SER A 611 20.99 -32.82 -13.76
CA SER A 611 22.19 -33.19 -14.49
C SER A 611 23.12 -31.99 -14.58
N PRO A 612 24.26 -32.02 -13.88
CA PRO A 612 25.25 -30.96 -13.97
C PRO A 612 25.86 -30.91 -15.36
N ARG A 613 26.20 -29.72 -15.85
CA ARG A 613 26.85 -29.55 -17.14
C ARG A 613 28.34 -29.89 -17.02
N PHE A 614 28.73 -31.04 -17.57
CA PHE A 614 30.15 -31.36 -17.65
C PHE A 614 30.77 -30.66 -18.87
N TYR A 615 31.67 -29.70 -18.62
CA TYR A 615 32.56 -29.22 -19.66
C TYR A 615 33.66 -30.26 -19.83
N ARG A 616 33.66 -31.00 -20.93
CA ARG A 616 34.88 -31.70 -21.39
C ARG A 616 35.88 -30.59 -21.71
N ARG A 617 36.96 -30.44 -20.92
CA ARG A 617 38.14 -29.76 -21.40
C ARG A 617 38.72 -30.60 -22.53
N THR A 618 38.59 -30.10 -23.77
CA THR A 618 39.37 -30.55 -24.91
C THR A 618 40.77 -29.98 -24.83
#